data_043becdc030cb4f4b989abbff4a7927e
#
_entry.id   043becdc030cb4f4b989abbff4a7927e
#
_cell.length_a   1.000
_cell.length_b   1.000
_cell.length_c   1.000
_cell.angle_alpha   90.00
_cell.angle_beta   90.00
_cell.angle_gamma   90.00
#
_symmetry.space_group_name_H-M   'P 1'
#
loop_
_entity.id
_entity.type
_entity.pdbx_description
1 polymer ?
#
loop_
_entity_poly.entity_id
_entity_poly.type
_entity_poly.pdbx_seq_one_letter_code
_entity_poly.pdbx_strand_id
1 'polypeptide(L)'
;MSMTRTLGGAAALAILAAPVAAPVAATEADWRQSFESFNIGLLGGENEADRLRRYDCMQDLVSDALGVPVELFPAADYAGVMQGLLAGQLHMAGLGASGYAGIYLQDPEAVEPVLTTAQIDGGLGYYAVMYVRADSDIMTFEDLEGHSLAYADPNSASGYLFPRGQLRMQGIIDDEFFSRTGFGGGHEQSVIAVLNGQYDAGVTWTSLQGEYEEGYTRGNLRRMVDNGLLDMNDIRIVWESDIIPNGPTVVRQDLPEEARELLLEFLTGMKDAHPDCYALTAGGEAGGYVPIDHAFYEGTIELRRQELQGSR
;
A
#
# COMPACT_ATOMS: atom_id res chain seq x y z
N MET A 1 -91.65 62.86 -9.06
CA MET A 1 -91.31 61.69 -9.83
C MET A 1 -89.87 61.87 -10.39
N SER A 2 -88.96 61.28 -9.76
CA SER A 2 -87.54 61.31 -10.21
C SER A 2 -86.94 59.95 -10.13
N MET A 3 -86.52 59.38 -11.25
CA MET A 3 -85.88 58.08 -11.42
C MET A 3 -84.38 58.27 -11.30
N THR A 4 -83.77 57.67 -10.32
CA THR A 4 -82.35 57.58 -10.19
C THR A 4 -81.88 56.24 -10.76
N ARG A 5 -80.99 56.30 -11.76
CA ARG A 5 -80.30 55.16 -12.36
C ARG A 5 -79.00 54.93 -11.60
N THR A 6 -78.84 53.74 -11.04
CA THR A 6 -77.57 53.27 -10.44
C THR A 6 -76.71 52.57 -11.51
N LEU A 7 -75.50 53.06 -11.75
CA LEU A 7 -74.45 52.43 -12.55
C LEU A 7 -73.67 51.45 -11.68
N GLY A 8 -73.68 50.17 -12.05
CA GLY A 8 -72.84 49.16 -11.46
C GLY A 8 -71.47 49.13 -12.18
N GLY A 9 -70.44 49.42 -11.44
CA GLY A 9 -69.06 49.27 -11.90
C GLY A 9 -68.55 47.84 -11.64
N ALA A 10 -68.21 47.12 -12.70
CA ALA A 10 -67.51 45.85 -12.61
C ALA A 10 -65.98 46.09 -12.43
N ALA A 11 -65.43 45.72 -11.30
CA ALA A 11 -63.99 45.71 -11.06
C ALA A 11 -63.37 44.41 -11.62
N ALA A 12 -62.58 44.52 -12.68
CA ALA A 12 -61.77 43.42 -13.20
C ALA A 12 -60.51 43.21 -12.34
N LEU A 13 -60.44 42.10 -11.65
CA LEU A 13 -59.27 41.69 -10.89
C LEU A 13 -58.25 41.11 -11.90
N ALA A 14 -57.14 41.84 -12.14
CA ALA A 14 -55.99 41.37 -12.91
C ALA A 14 -55.13 40.51 -12.00
N ILE A 15 -55.10 39.19 -12.23
CA ILE A 15 -54.19 38.25 -11.56
C ILE A 15 -52.83 38.36 -12.27
N LEU A 16 -51.86 39.03 -11.61
CA LEU A 16 -50.45 39.03 -12.00
C LEU A 16 -49.86 37.65 -11.67
N ALA A 17 -49.67 36.78 -12.67
CA ALA A 17 -48.89 35.55 -12.55
C ALA A 17 -47.39 35.93 -12.43
N ALA A 18 -46.81 35.77 -11.26
CA ALA A 18 -45.36 35.86 -11.06
C ALA A 18 -44.67 34.65 -11.73
N PRO A 19 -43.58 34.83 -12.48
CA PRO A 19 -42.85 33.72 -13.03
C PRO A 19 -42.20 32.94 -11.88
N VAL A 20 -42.55 31.65 -11.72
CA VAL A 20 -41.84 30.72 -10.85
C VAL A 20 -40.48 30.48 -11.50
N ALA A 21 -39.43 31.07 -10.96
CA ALA A 21 -38.07 30.73 -11.35
C ALA A 21 -37.82 29.25 -10.98
N ALA A 22 -37.61 28.41 -12.00
CA ALA A 22 -37.14 27.04 -11.78
C ALA A 22 -35.79 27.10 -11.05
N PRO A 23 -35.55 26.21 -10.05
CA PRO A 23 -34.25 26.13 -9.45
C PRO A 23 -33.23 25.79 -10.53
N VAL A 24 -32.25 26.64 -10.74
CA VAL A 24 -31.06 26.34 -11.51
C VAL A 24 -30.37 25.24 -10.71
N ALA A 25 -30.38 24.01 -11.23
CA ALA A 25 -29.53 22.95 -10.67
C ALA A 25 -28.11 23.50 -10.70
N ALA A 26 -27.51 23.68 -9.52
CA ALA A 26 -26.09 23.94 -9.41
C ALA A 26 -25.41 22.76 -10.08
N THR A 27 -24.72 22.98 -11.19
CA THR A 27 -23.77 21.99 -11.73
C THR A 27 -22.74 21.81 -10.64
N GLU A 28 -22.67 20.61 -10.05
CA GLU A 28 -21.59 20.27 -9.14
C GLU A 28 -20.29 20.61 -9.86
N ALA A 29 -19.43 21.36 -9.16
CA ALA A 29 -18.13 21.72 -9.73
C ALA A 29 -17.38 20.42 -10.02
N ASP A 30 -16.82 20.29 -11.22
CA ASP A 30 -15.99 19.13 -11.58
C ASP A 30 -14.87 19.00 -10.56
N TRP A 31 -14.86 17.89 -9.82
CA TRP A 31 -13.89 17.61 -8.76
C TRP A 31 -12.43 17.70 -9.26
N ARG A 32 -12.20 17.45 -10.57
CA ARG A 32 -10.89 17.55 -11.22
C ARG A 32 -10.26 18.93 -11.05
N GLN A 33 -11.08 19.96 -10.96
CA GLN A 33 -10.60 21.35 -10.77
C GLN A 33 -10.07 21.60 -9.36
N SER A 34 -10.33 20.72 -8.39
CA SER A 34 -9.80 20.81 -7.03
C SER A 34 -8.40 20.18 -6.89
N PHE A 35 -7.92 19.47 -7.93
CA PHE A 35 -6.62 18.81 -7.92
C PHE A 35 -5.63 19.57 -8.82
N GLU A 36 -4.51 19.99 -8.26
CA GLU A 36 -3.34 20.39 -9.06
C GLU A 36 -2.67 19.14 -9.66
N SER A 37 -2.51 18.11 -8.84
CA SER A 37 -2.06 16.77 -9.25
C SER A 37 -2.64 15.70 -8.32
N PHE A 38 -2.79 14.49 -8.82
CA PHE A 38 -3.07 13.31 -8.01
C PHE A 38 -1.74 12.63 -7.62
N ASN A 39 -1.44 12.58 -6.33
CA ASN A 39 -0.13 12.23 -5.82
C ASN A 39 -0.09 10.77 -5.34
N ILE A 40 0.80 9.96 -5.91
CA ILE A 40 1.00 8.56 -5.57
C ILE A 40 2.29 8.40 -4.78
N GLY A 41 2.19 7.91 -3.54
CA GLY A 41 3.35 7.60 -2.70
C GLY A 41 3.97 6.25 -3.05
N LEU A 42 5.29 6.22 -3.20
CA LEU A 42 6.06 5.02 -3.44
C LEU A 42 6.92 4.71 -2.21
N LEU A 43 6.71 3.52 -1.62
CA LEU A 43 7.46 3.08 -0.44
C LEU A 43 8.97 3.06 -0.71
N GLY A 44 9.75 3.49 0.29
CA GLY A 44 11.19 3.44 0.27
C GLY A 44 11.78 2.03 0.46
N GLY A 45 13.10 1.94 0.55
CA GLY A 45 13.81 0.70 0.83
C GLY A 45 14.27 -0.07 -0.41
N GLU A 46 14.40 0.59 -1.53
CA GLU A 46 14.94 0.12 -2.81
C GLU A 46 15.64 1.26 -3.53
N ASN A 47 16.36 0.96 -4.63
CA ASN A 47 16.92 2.00 -5.48
C ASN A 47 15.79 2.91 -6.04
N GLU A 48 15.91 4.22 -5.81
CA GLU A 48 14.88 5.19 -6.18
C GLU A 48 14.64 5.25 -7.70
N ALA A 49 15.72 5.25 -8.50
CA ALA A 49 15.61 5.32 -9.95
C ALA A 49 14.93 4.07 -10.53
N ASP A 50 15.22 2.88 -9.98
CA ASP A 50 14.59 1.62 -10.39
C ASP A 50 13.12 1.61 -10.02
N ARG A 51 12.79 2.12 -8.84
CA ARG A 51 11.42 2.25 -8.36
C ARG A 51 10.62 3.21 -9.23
N LEU A 52 11.14 4.39 -9.54
CA LEU A 52 10.48 5.35 -10.43
C LEU A 52 10.22 4.75 -11.82
N ARG A 53 11.24 4.11 -12.44
CA ARG A 53 11.06 3.46 -13.74
C ARG A 53 9.96 2.39 -13.73
N ARG A 54 9.82 1.67 -12.63
CA ARG A 54 8.81 0.62 -12.47
C ARG A 54 7.39 1.17 -12.41
N TYR A 55 7.21 2.37 -11.86
CA TYR A 55 5.92 3.03 -11.72
C TYR A 55 5.62 4.08 -12.81
N ASP A 56 6.55 4.33 -13.74
CA ASP A 56 6.39 5.32 -14.81
C ASP A 56 5.12 5.08 -15.63
N CYS A 57 4.86 3.83 -16.05
CA CYS A 57 3.64 3.46 -16.75
C CYS A 57 2.37 3.70 -15.92
N MET A 58 2.42 3.55 -14.60
CA MET A 58 1.28 3.80 -13.70
C MET A 58 0.91 5.27 -13.69
N GLN A 59 1.89 6.17 -13.73
CA GLN A 59 1.67 7.61 -13.75
C GLN A 59 0.79 8.04 -14.92
N ASP A 60 1.16 7.63 -16.14
CA ASP A 60 0.40 7.97 -17.35
C ASP A 60 -0.99 7.34 -17.35
N LEU A 61 -1.08 6.04 -17.02
CA LEU A 61 -2.34 5.31 -17.04
C LEU A 61 -3.35 5.82 -16.01
N VAL A 62 -2.91 6.17 -14.81
CA VAL A 62 -3.79 6.77 -13.78
C VAL A 62 -4.19 8.18 -14.17
N SER A 63 -3.28 8.96 -14.79
CA SER A 63 -3.59 10.28 -15.33
C SER A 63 -4.69 10.22 -16.40
N ASP A 64 -4.60 9.26 -17.31
CA ASP A 64 -5.62 9.04 -18.34
C ASP A 64 -6.96 8.60 -17.73
N ALA A 65 -6.94 7.72 -16.73
CA ALA A 65 -8.15 7.22 -16.07
C ALA A 65 -8.89 8.31 -15.28
N LEU A 66 -8.16 9.15 -14.55
CA LEU A 66 -8.73 10.20 -13.70
C LEU A 66 -9.00 11.52 -14.46
N GLY A 67 -8.26 11.78 -15.55
CA GLY A 67 -8.31 13.05 -16.28
C GLY A 67 -7.65 14.21 -15.52
N VAL A 68 -6.69 13.94 -14.64
CA VAL A 68 -5.88 14.92 -13.89
C VAL A 68 -4.40 14.56 -13.98
N PRO A 69 -3.46 15.52 -13.85
CA PRO A 69 -2.04 15.21 -13.76
C PRO A 69 -1.76 14.27 -12.57
N VAL A 70 -0.84 13.32 -12.74
CA VAL A 70 -0.38 12.41 -11.68
C VAL A 70 1.08 12.63 -11.39
N GLU A 71 1.46 12.68 -10.12
CA GLU A 71 2.85 12.77 -9.68
C GLU A 71 3.22 11.59 -8.79
N LEU A 72 4.43 11.05 -9.00
CA LEU A 72 5.01 9.97 -8.20
C LEU A 72 5.93 10.54 -7.14
N PHE A 73 5.72 10.18 -5.89
CA PHE A 73 6.51 10.65 -4.75
C PHE A 73 7.30 9.49 -4.13
N PRO A 74 8.57 9.28 -4.54
CA PRO A 74 9.43 8.28 -3.94
C PRO A 74 9.89 8.74 -2.55
N ALA A 75 9.43 8.07 -1.50
CA ALA A 75 9.90 8.33 -0.15
C ALA A 75 11.23 7.60 0.13
N ALA A 76 12.03 8.11 1.07
CA ALA A 76 13.25 7.45 1.50
C ALA A 76 12.98 6.14 2.24
N ASP A 77 11.90 6.11 3.03
CA ASP A 77 11.48 4.98 3.86
C ASP A 77 9.93 4.87 3.92
N TYR A 78 9.44 3.89 4.67
CA TYR A 78 7.99 3.67 4.88
C TYR A 78 7.33 4.83 5.63
N ALA A 79 8.03 5.41 6.61
CA ALA A 79 7.49 6.50 7.42
C ALA A 79 7.19 7.74 6.57
N GLY A 80 8.00 8.03 5.56
CA GLY A 80 7.77 9.15 4.63
C GLY A 80 6.44 9.04 3.88
N VAL A 81 6.09 7.85 3.37
CA VAL A 81 4.79 7.64 2.71
C VAL A 81 3.64 7.74 3.71
N MET A 82 3.78 7.12 4.90
CA MET A 82 2.76 7.18 5.94
C MET A 82 2.47 8.63 6.36
N GLN A 83 3.50 9.43 6.58
CA GLN A 83 3.35 10.85 6.93
C GLN A 83 2.76 11.67 5.78
N GLY A 84 3.15 11.41 4.53
CA GLY A 84 2.57 12.06 3.36
C GLY A 84 1.06 11.81 3.22
N LEU A 85 0.59 10.59 3.49
CA LEU A 85 -0.83 10.25 3.53
C LEU A 85 -1.56 10.93 4.69
N LEU A 86 -1.01 10.87 5.91
CA LEU A 86 -1.57 11.53 7.11
C LEU A 86 -1.67 13.06 6.94
N ALA A 87 -0.68 13.66 6.28
CA ALA A 87 -0.63 15.11 6.03
C ALA A 87 -1.48 15.56 4.82
N GLY A 88 -2.13 14.64 4.08
CA GLY A 88 -2.89 14.97 2.88
C GLY A 88 -2.04 15.38 1.67
N GLN A 89 -0.74 15.09 1.69
CA GLN A 89 0.17 15.36 0.57
C GLN A 89 0.15 14.26 -0.49
N LEU A 90 -0.21 13.04 -0.09
CA LEU A 90 -0.39 11.89 -0.96
C LEU A 90 -1.86 11.47 -0.97
N HIS A 91 -2.35 11.05 -2.13
CA HIS A 91 -3.74 10.65 -2.32
C HIS A 91 -3.91 9.13 -2.33
N MET A 92 -2.89 8.40 -2.79
CA MET A 92 -2.85 6.95 -2.89
C MET A 92 -1.44 6.43 -2.58
N ALA A 93 -1.36 5.23 -2.01
CA ALA A 93 -0.13 4.45 -1.95
C ALA A 93 -0.41 2.95 -1.81
N GLY A 94 0.52 2.11 -2.28
CA GLY A 94 0.60 0.72 -1.86
C GLY A 94 1.37 0.63 -0.55
N LEU A 95 0.79 0.02 0.49
CA LEU A 95 1.41 -0.13 1.80
C LEU A 95 1.58 -1.60 2.16
N GLY A 96 2.54 -1.91 3.04
CA GLY A 96 2.46 -3.14 3.80
C GLY A 96 1.34 -3.07 4.84
N ALA A 97 0.78 -4.22 5.25
CA ALA A 97 -0.30 -4.28 6.24
C ALA A 97 0.07 -3.58 7.57
N SER A 98 1.35 -3.64 7.99
CA SER A 98 1.85 -2.93 9.17
C SER A 98 1.85 -1.40 8.99
N GLY A 99 2.19 -0.90 7.80
CA GLY A 99 2.14 0.53 7.49
C GLY A 99 0.70 1.07 7.55
N TYR A 100 -0.25 0.35 6.96
CA TYR A 100 -1.67 0.67 7.09
C TYR A 100 -2.12 0.67 8.55
N ALA A 101 -1.79 -0.39 9.31
CA ALA A 101 -2.10 -0.45 10.74
C ALA A 101 -1.51 0.73 11.52
N GLY A 102 -0.30 1.16 11.17
CA GLY A 102 0.37 2.31 11.79
C GLY A 102 -0.33 3.65 11.49
N ILE A 103 -0.86 3.85 10.28
CA ILE A 103 -1.69 5.03 9.95
C ILE A 103 -3.01 4.98 10.71
N TYR A 104 -3.73 3.86 10.65
CA TYR A 104 -5.02 3.69 11.31
C TYR A 104 -4.97 3.93 12.83
N LEU A 105 -3.89 3.49 13.49
CA LEU A 105 -3.70 3.71 14.92
C LEU A 105 -3.40 5.18 15.28
N GLN A 106 -2.96 5.99 14.32
CA GLN A 106 -2.73 7.43 14.50
C GLN A 106 -3.98 8.24 14.14
N ASP A 107 -4.58 7.93 12.99
CA ASP A 107 -5.79 8.57 12.47
C ASP A 107 -6.61 7.56 11.65
N PRO A 108 -7.69 7.01 12.21
CA PRO A 108 -8.53 6.02 11.52
C PRO A 108 -9.33 6.59 10.34
N GLU A 109 -9.40 7.93 10.20
CA GLU A 109 -10.12 8.60 9.12
C GLU A 109 -9.19 9.09 8.00
N ALA A 110 -7.87 8.91 8.13
CA ALA A 110 -6.91 9.42 7.15
C ALA A 110 -6.99 8.68 5.81
N VAL A 111 -7.04 7.36 5.83
CA VAL A 111 -7.05 6.51 4.63
C VAL A 111 -7.97 5.30 4.81
N GLU A 112 -8.43 4.76 3.68
CA GLU A 112 -9.12 3.47 3.64
C GLU A 112 -8.36 2.47 2.75
N PRO A 113 -8.34 1.17 3.10
CA PRO A 113 -7.82 0.11 2.25
C PRO A 113 -8.89 -0.24 1.23
N VAL A 114 -8.57 -0.18 -0.05
CA VAL A 114 -9.54 -0.39 -1.12
C VAL A 114 -9.29 -1.65 -1.93
N LEU A 115 -8.03 -1.99 -2.15
CA LEU A 115 -7.61 -3.15 -2.95
C LEU A 115 -6.41 -3.83 -2.29
N THR A 116 -6.23 -5.12 -2.59
CA THR A 116 -4.97 -5.83 -2.35
C THR A 116 -4.58 -6.64 -3.57
N THR A 117 -3.32 -7.04 -3.67
CA THR A 117 -2.84 -7.89 -4.76
C THR A 117 -3.11 -9.35 -4.42
N ALA A 118 -3.81 -10.08 -5.28
CA ALA A 118 -3.91 -11.53 -5.15
C ALA A 118 -2.63 -12.22 -5.65
N GLN A 119 -2.26 -13.37 -5.10
CA GLN A 119 -1.25 -14.26 -5.66
C GLN A 119 -1.80 -14.95 -6.93
N ILE A 120 -0.94 -15.63 -7.69
CA ILE A 120 -1.34 -16.32 -8.92
C ILE A 120 -2.38 -17.44 -8.69
N ASP A 121 -2.42 -18.01 -7.49
CA ASP A 121 -3.39 -19.02 -7.07
C ASP A 121 -4.67 -18.40 -6.43
N GLY A 122 -4.76 -17.07 -6.39
CA GLY A 122 -5.85 -16.34 -5.77
C GLY A 122 -5.69 -16.09 -4.26
N GLY A 123 -4.62 -16.59 -3.63
CA GLY A 123 -4.33 -16.33 -2.21
C GLY A 123 -4.10 -14.84 -1.93
N LEU A 124 -4.49 -14.38 -0.74
CA LEU A 124 -4.38 -12.98 -0.32
C LEU A 124 -3.28 -12.76 0.71
N GLY A 125 -2.27 -13.60 0.70
CA GLY A 125 -1.15 -13.52 1.62
C GLY A 125 0.17 -13.90 0.97
N TYR A 126 1.25 -13.65 1.69
CA TYR A 126 2.62 -13.89 1.31
C TYR A 126 3.45 -14.24 2.55
N TYR A 127 4.76 -14.43 2.43
CA TYR A 127 5.61 -14.89 3.51
C TYR A 127 6.82 -13.97 3.75
N ALA A 128 7.21 -13.86 5.00
CA ALA A 128 8.53 -13.41 5.37
C ALA A 128 9.49 -14.61 5.39
N VAL A 129 10.72 -14.38 5.00
CA VAL A 129 11.79 -15.38 5.10
C VAL A 129 12.99 -14.77 5.79
N MET A 130 13.66 -15.57 6.67
CA MET A 130 14.99 -15.27 7.14
C MET A 130 15.99 -16.01 6.28
N TYR A 131 17.02 -15.31 5.88
CA TYR A 131 18.07 -15.82 5.00
C TYR A 131 19.45 -15.46 5.55
N VAL A 132 20.41 -16.27 5.18
CA VAL A 132 21.84 -16.10 5.47
C VAL A 132 22.61 -16.22 4.18
N ARG A 133 23.91 -15.88 4.17
CA ARG A 133 24.77 -16.20 3.05
C ARG A 133 24.90 -17.72 2.88
N ALA A 134 24.90 -18.20 1.66
CA ALA A 134 24.98 -19.63 1.36
C ALA A 134 26.31 -20.28 1.82
N ASP A 135 27.40 -19.47 1.90
CA ASP A 135 28.72 -19.89 2.35
C ASP A 135 28.92 -19.83 3.87
N SER A 136 27.88 -19.45 4.65
CA SER A 136 27.91 -19.47 6.10
C SER A 136 27.73 -20.88 6.68
N ASP A 137 28.14 -21.05 7.93
CA ASP A 137 27.93 -22.31 8.69
C ASP A 137 26.50 -22.42 9.26
N ILE A 138 25.67 -21.38 9.11
CA ILE A 138 24.28 -21.33 9.59
C ILE A 138 23.38 -22.12 8.61
N MET A 139 22.84 -23.23 9.09
CA MET A 139 22.06 -24.17 8.27
C MET A 139 20.57 -24.16 8.61
N THR A 140 20.21 -23.79 9.86
CA THR A 140 18.84 -23.79 10.39
C THR A 140 18.58 -22.49 11.15
N PHE A 141 17.30 -22.28 11.55
CA PHE A 141 16.94 -21.13 12.39
C PHE A 141 17.65 -21.16 13.76
N GLU A 142 17.78 -22.33 14.35
CA GLU A 142 18.42 -22.49 15.67
C GLU A 142 19.89 -22.07 15.66
N ASP A 143 20.58 -22.24 14.52
CA ASP A 143 21.96 -21.80 14.34
C ASP A 143 22.12 -20.27 14.35
N LEU A 144 21.00 -19.51 14.27
CA LEU A 144 21.01 -18.05 14.37
C LEU A 144 21.23 -17.53 15.80
N GLU A 145 21.18 -18.39 16.83
CA GLU A 145 21.42 -17.97 18.20
C GLU A 145 22.84 -17.35 18.33
N GLY A 146 22.89 -16.13 18.86
CA GLY A 146 24.13 -15.38 19.01
C GLY A 146 24.65 -14.69 17.75
N HIS A 147 23.95 -14.83 16.61
CA HIS A 147 24.24 -14.13 15.36
C HIS A 147 23.49 -12.81 15.23
N SER A 148 23.88 -11.97 14.28
CA SER A 148 23.24 -10.67 14.03
C SER A 148 22.15 -10.77 12.99
N LEU A 149 21.01 -10.04 13.20
CA LEU A 149 19.85 -10.02 12.32
C LEU A 149 19.54 -8.61 11.80
N ALA A 150 19.43 -8.47 10.47
CA ALA A 150 18.92 -7.26 9.81
C ALA A 150 17.43 -7.40 9.54
N TYR A 151 16.60 -6.62 10.22
CA TYR A 151 15.24 -6.33 9.80
C TYR A 151 15.24 -5.32 8.65
N ALA A 152 14.14 -5.27 7.87
CA ALA A 152 14.05 -4.36 6.74
C ALA A 152 13.74 -2.91 7.15
N ASP A 153 12.53 -2.68 7.70
CA ASP A 153 12.02 -1.37 8.11
C ASP A 153 11.04 -1.55 9.29
N PRO A 154 11.05 -0.69 10.31
CA PRO A 154 10.18 -0.83 11.51
C PRO A 154 8.67 -0.76 11.20
N ASN A 155 8.28 -0.26 10.03
CA ASN A 155 6.90 -0.20 9.57
C ASN A 155 6.55 -1.32 8.57
N SER A 156 7.51 -2.20 8.24
CA SER A 156 7.25 -3.34 7.36
C SER A 156 6.52 -4.46 8.10
N ALA A 157 5.53 -5.07 7.44
CA ALA A 157 4.84 -6.25 7.94
C ALA A 157 5.79 -7.46 7.96
N SER A 158 6.30 -7.86 6.81
CA SER A 158 7.19 -9.02 6.63
C SER A 158 8.64 -8.75 7.03
N GLY A 159 9.08 -7.50 6.92
CA GLY A 159 10.46 -7.14 7.27
C GLY A 159 10.69 -6.87 8.75
N TYR A 160 9.63 -6.88 9.58
CA TYR A 160 9.75 -6.63 11.01
C TYR A 160 8.58 -7.18 11.84
N LEU A 161 7.35 -6.65 11.65
CA LEU A 161 6.25 -6.85 12.59
C LEU A 161 5.88 -8.32 12.79
N PHE A 162 5.64 -9.04 11.69
CA PHE A 162 5.22 -10.44 11.74
C PHE A 162 6.35 -11.38 12.17
N PRO A 163 7.57 -11.33 11.59
CA PRO A 163 8.68 -12.17 12.06
C PRO A 163 8.92 -12.00 13.55
N ARG A 164 9.05 -10.78 14.03
CA ARG A 164 9.27 -10.51 15.44
C ARG A 164 8.10 -10.97 16.33
N GLY A 165 6.88 -10.73 15.89
CA GLY A 165 5.67 -11.17 16.59
C GLY A 165 5.61 -12.70 16.72
N GLN A 166 5.92 -13.44 15.65
CA GLN A 166 5.92 -14.90 15.65
C GLN A 166 7.04 -15.48 16.52
N LEU A 167 8.25 -14.92 16.47
CA LEU A 167 9.34 -15.32 17.36
C LEU A 167 8.96 -15.14 18.83
N ARG A 168 8.35 -14.01 19.19
CA ARG A 168 7.87 -13.76 20.55
C ARG A 168 6.79 -14.75 21.00
N MET A 169 5.86 -15.12 20.11
CA MET A 169 4.85 -16.17 20.43
C MET A 169 5.50 -17.53 20.69
N GLN A 170 6.65 -17.81 20.10
CA GLN A 170 7.46 -19.01 20.34
C GLN A 170 8.39 -18.87 21.57
N GLY A 171 8.34 -17.74 22.27
CA GLY A 171 9.17 -17.48 23.45
C GLY A 171 10.58 -16.99 23.11
N ILE A 172 10.84 -16.61 21.85
CA ILE A 172 12.13 -16.12 21.38
C ILE A 172 12.12 -14.59 21.45
N ILE A 173 13.04 -14.04 22.26
CA ILE A 173 13.20 -12.60 22.48
C ILE A 173 14.45 -12.15 21.74
N ASP A 174 14.32 -11.15 20.88
CA ASP A 174 15.38 -10.67 19.99
C ASP A 174 16.71 -10.41 20.73
N ASP A 175 16.67 -9.63 21.83
CA ASP A 175 17.85 -9.22 22.57
C ASP A 175 18.50 -10.36 23.36
N GLU A 176 17.80 -11.50 23.51
CA GLU A 176 18.30 -12.69 24.19
C GLU A 176 18.83 -13.72 23.19
N PHE A 177 18.21 -13.81 22.02
CA PHE A 177 18.53 -14.79 21.00
C PHE A 177 19.61 -14.31 20.02
N PHE A 178 19.46 -13.09 19.49
CA PHE A 178 20.43 -12.52 18.57
C PHE A 178 21.51 -11.71 19.31
N SER A 179 22.74 -11.73 18.83
CA SER A 179 23.84 -10.89 19.39
C SER A 179 23.55 -9.39 19.19
N ARG A 180 22.84 -9.05 18.11
CA ARG A 180 22.27 -7.73 17.84
C ARG A 180 21.21 -7.83 16.78
N THR A 181 20.24 -6.92 16.82
CA THR A 181 19.33 -6.66 15.73
C THR A 181 19.49 -5.22 15.23
N GLY A 182 19.05 -4.95 14.00
CA GLY A 182 19.04 -3.61 13.43
C GLY A 182 18.22 -3.57 12.17
N PHE A 183 18.13 -2.39 11.54
CA PHE A 183 17.37 -2.19 10.30
C PHE A 183 18.34 -1.95 9.14
N GLY A 184 18.12 -2.66 8.02
CA GLY A 184 18.89 -2.46 6.79
C GLY A 184 18.50 -1.19 6.03
N GLY A 185 17.32 -0.61 6.32
CA GLY A 185 16.78 0.54 5.62
C GLY A 185 15.78 0.17 4.51
N GLY A 186 15.44 -1.12 4.40
CA GLY A 186 14.50 -1.68 3.44
C GLY A 186 14.82 -3.13 3.11
N HIS A 187 13.96 -3.77 2.33
CA HIS A 187 14.13 -5.17 1.98
C HIS A 187 15.36 -5.44 1.12
N GLU A 188 15.58 -4.64 0.08
CA GLU A 188 16.75 -4.76 -0.80
C GLU A 188 18.04 -4.47 -0.03
N GLN A 189 18.08 -3.39 0.75
CA GLN A 189 19.24 -3.00 1.53
C GLN A 189 19.60 -4.04 2.59
N SER A 190 18.60 -4.72 3.21
CA SER A 190 18.85 -5.82 4.15
C SER A 190 19.54 -7.00 3.46
N VAL A 191 19.13 -7.36 2.23
CA VAL A 191 19.79 -8.42 1.47
C VAL A 191 21.23 -8.03 1.15
N ILE A 192 21.44 -6.81 0.65
CA ILE A 192 22.79 -6.28 0.35
C ILE A 192 23.65 -6.26 1.60
N ALA A 193 23.11 -5.87 2.76
CA ALA A 193 23.87 -5.83 4.03
C ALA A 193 24.33 -7.23 4.47
N VAL A 194 23.50 -8.27 4.28
CA VAL A 194 23.89 -9.65 4.58
C VAL A 194 24.95 -10.17 3.59
N LEU A 195 24.75 -9.94 2.29
CA LEU A 195 25.72 -10.33 1.26
C LEU A 195 27.10 -9.68 1.49
N ASN A 196 27.12 -8.44 1.98
CA ASN A 196 28.35 -7.73 2.34
C ASN A 196 28.90 -8.08 3.74
N GLY A 197 28.29 -9.02 4.47
CA GLY A 197 28.74 -9.45 5.80
C GLY A 197 28.55 -8.40 6.91
N GLN A 198 27.67 -7.42 6.72
CA GLN A 198 27.35 -6.43 7.77
C GLN A 198 26.43 -7.03 8.84
N TYR A 199 25.63 -8.02 8.45
CA TYR A 199 24.80 -8.88 9.30
C TYR A 199 24.97 -10.32 8.87
N ASP A 200 24.76 -11.25 9.80
CA ASP A 200 24.84 -12.69 9.51
C ASP A 200 23.55 -13.19 8.84
N ALA A 201 22.42 -12.63 9.22
CA ALA A 201 21.10 -12.95 8.68
C ALA A 201 20.31 -11.69 8.37
N GLY A 202 19.29 -11.83 7.52
CA GLY A 202 18.35 -10.78 7.19
C GLY A 202 16.93 -11.29 7.03
N VAL A 203 15.97 -10.37 7.01
CA VAL A 203 14.55 -10.67 6.80
C VAL A 203 14.07 -9.98 5.52
N THR A 204 13.38 -10.73 4.66
CA THR A 204 12.72 -10.18 3.48
C THR A 204 11.42 -10.92 3.18
N TRP A 205 10.83 -10.69 2.01
CA TRP A 205 9.56 -11.28 1.64
C TRP A 205 9.57 -11.92 0.25
N THR A 206 8.71 -12.92 0.10
CA THR A 206 8.50 -13.68 -1.13
C THR A 206 7.11 -14.31 -1.14
N SER A 207 6.64 -14.73 -2.33
CA SER A 207 5.40 -15.51 -2.46
C SER A 207 5.54 -16.96 -2.00
N LEU A 208 6.74 -17.52 -1.96
CA LEU A 208 7.05 -18.96 -1.84
C LEU A 208 6.37 -19.81 -2.93
N GLN A 209 5.94 -19.20 -4.03
CA GLN A 209 5.35 -19.86 -5.21
C GLN A 209 6.34 -19.81 -6.38
N GLY A 210 6.42 -20.88 -7.17
CA GLY A 210 7.39 -20.98 -8.28
C GLY A 210 8.76 -21.52 -7.85
N GLU A 211 9.77 -21.31 -8.70
CA GLU A 211 11.10 -21.87 -8.51
C GLU A 211 11.97 -21.01 -7.60
N TYR A 212 12.72 -21.67 -6.71
CA TYR A 212 13.66 -21.00 -5.78
C TYR A 212 14.70 -20.19 -6.54
N GLU A 213 15.31 -20.75 -7.56
CA GLU A 213 16.40 -20.15 -8.33
C GLU A 213 15.98 -18.84 -9.02
N GLU A 214 14.68 -18.68 -9.28
CA GLU A 214 14.12 -17.46 -9.87
C GLU A 214 13.71 -16.41 -8.81
N GLY A 215 13.90 -16.68 -7.52
CA GLY A 215 13.42 -15.82 -6.42
C GLY A 215 11.91 -15.92 -6.23
N TYR A 216 11.30 -17.04 -6.70
CA TYR A 216 9.87 -17.33 -6.73
C TYR A 216 9.10 -16.47 -7.76
N THR A 217 7.76 -16.46 -7.71
CA THR A 217 6.93 -15.72 -8.69
C THR A 217 6.86 -14.23 -8.38
N ARG A 218 6.97 -13.85 -7.09
CA ARG A 218 6.77 -12.47 -6.63
C ARG A 218 7.49 -12.20 -5.31
N GLY A 219 7.99 -11.02 -5.14
CA GLY A 219 8.61 -10.60 -3.88
C GLY A 219 9.86 -9.75 -4.06
N ASN A 220 10.51 -9.42 -2.95
CA ASN A 220 11.78 -8.72 -2.99
C ASN A 220 12.88 -9.59 -3.61
N LEU A 221 12.89 -10.90 -3.28
CA LEU A 221 13.88 -11.82 -3.88
C LEU A 221 13.72 -11.87 -5.40
N ARG A 222 12.50 -12.04 -5.91
CA ARG A 222 12.21 -12.02 -7.34
C ARG A 222 12.71 -10.74 -8.01
N ARG A 223 12.37 -9.59 -7.44
CA ARG A 223 12.81 -8.28 -7.99
C ARG A 223 14.32 -8.14 -8.02
N MET A 224 15.02 -8.60 -6.99
CA MET A 224 16.48 -8.53 -6.95
C MET A 224 17.12 -9.46 -7.99
N VAL A 225 16.55 -10.65 -8.22
CA VAL A 225 16.98 -11.57 -9.28
C VAL A 225 16.75 -10.94 -10.67
N ASP A 226 15.55 -10.42 -10.92
CA ASP A 226 15.20 -9.75 -12.19
C ASP A 226 16.11 -8.55 -12.52
N ASN A 227 16.54 -7.82 -11.47
CA ASN A 227 17.45 -6.68 -11.60
C ASN A 227 18.95 -7.08 -11.62
N GLY A 228 19.27 -8.38 -11.50
CA GLY A 228 20.65 -8.86 -11.45
C GLY A 228 21.41 -8.45 -10.18
N LEU A 229 20.71 -8.16 -9.10
CA LEU A 229 21.26 -7.77 -7.79
C LEU A 229 21.46 -8.96 -6.84
N LEU A 230 20.87 -10.12 -7.14
CA LEU A 230 20.92 -11.32 -6.33
C LEU A 230 20.98 -12.55 -7.25
N ASP A 231 21.92 -13.47 -6.95
CA ASP A 231 21.82 -14.88 -7.33
C ASP A 231 21.30 -15.65 -6.11
N MET A 232 20.21 -16.39 -6.27
CA MET A 232 19.63 -17.16 -5.17
C MET A 232 20.57 -18.25 -4.62
N ASN A 233 21.62 -18.62 -5.37
CA ASN A 233 22.69 -19.50 -4.88
C ASN A 233 23.62 -18.81 -3.85
N ASP A 234 23.58 -17.48 -3.73
CA ASP A 234 24.37 -16.71 -2.76
C ASP A 234 23.75 -16.68 -1.38
N ILE A 235 22.47 -17.08 -1.25
CA ILE A 235 21.74 -17.11 0.02
C ILE A 235 21.16 -18.49 0.31
N ARG A 236 20.80 -18.70 1.56
CA ARG A 236 20.04 -19.84 2.07
C ARG A 236 18.91 -19.34 2.94
N ILE A 237 17.68 -19.77 2.68
CA ILE A 237 16.55 -19.53 3.56
C ILE A 237 16.64 -20.52 4.74
N VAL A 238 16.55 -20.00 5.97
CA VAL A 238 16.66 -20.78 7.20
C VAL A 238 15.40 -20.70 8.06
N TRP A 239 14.44 -19.84 7.71
CA TRP A 239 13.16 -19.72 8.41
C TRP A 239 12.12 -19.09 7.49
N GLU A 240 10.86 -19.49 7.69
CA GLU A 240 9.69 -18.99 6.98
C GLU A 240 8.59 -18.62 7.99
N SER A 241 7.89 -17.55 7.73
CA SER A 241 6.76 -17.12 8.57
C SER A 241 5.49 -17.94 8.27
N ASP A 242 4.51 -17.86 9.17
CA ASP A 242 3.11 -18.09 8.80
C ASP A 242 2.69 -17.05 7.75
N ILE A 243 1.55 -17.32 7.10
CA ILE A 243 1.03 -16.43 6.05
C ILE A 243 0.75 -15.03 6.60
N ILE A 244 1.20 -14.03 5.87
CA ILE A 244 1.03 -12.61 6.16
C ILE A 244 0.02 -12.03 5.18
N PRO A 245 -1.02 -11.28 5.60
CA PRO A 245 -1.94 -10.64 4.68
C PRO A 245 -1.21 -9.70 3.72
N ASN A 246 -1.50 -9.80 2.41
CA ASN A 246 -0.99 -8.86 1.42
C ASN A 246 -1.37 -7.43 1.81
N GLY A 247 -0.44 -6.51 1.62
CA GLY A 247 -0.66 -5.11 1.97
C GLY A 247 -1.71 -4.44 1.08
N PRO A 248 -2.40 -3.42 1.59
CA PRO A 248 -3.42 -2.70 0.83
C PRO A 248 -2.84 -1.69 -0.14
N THR A 249 -3.53 -1.47 -1.25
CA THR A 249 -3.61 -0.14 -1.85
C THR A 249 -4.58 0.68 -1.01
N VAL A 250 -4.09 1.79 -0.48
CA VAL A 250 -4.90 2.73 0.29
C VAL A 250 -5.14 3.99 -0.50
N VAL A 251 -6.31 4.60 -0.27
CA VAL A 251 -6.64 5.94 -0.76
C VAL A 251 -7.06 6.80 0.42
N ARG A 252 -6.92 8.11 0.30
CA ARG A 252 -7.44 9.03 1.31
C ARG A 252 -8.97 8.97 1.35
N GLN A 253 -9.54 9.03 2.57
CA GLN A 253 -11.00 9.00 2.74
C GLN A 253 -11.70 10.26 2.23
N ASP A 254 -11.00 11.39 2.13
CA ASP A 254 -11.54 12.66 1.62
C ASP A 254 -11.48 12.80 0.09
N LEU A 255 -11.09 11.73 -0.64
CA LEU A 255 -11.19 11.72 -2.11
C LEU A 255 -12.64 11.80 -2.57
N PRO A 256 -12.94 12.60 -3.61
CA PRO A 256 -14.25 12.59 -4.25
C PRO A 256 -14.64 11.16 -4.67
N GLU A 257 -15.92 10.82 -4.46
CA GLU A 257 -16.44 9.47 -4.74
C GLU A 257 -16.19 9.05 -6.19
N GLU A 258 -16.46 9.95 -7.16
CA GLU A 258 -16.22 9.70 -8.59
C GLU A 258 -14.72 9.40 -8.87
N ALA A 259 -13.79 10.13 -8.24
CA ALA A 259 -12.37 9.88 -8.40
C ALA A 259 -11.98 8.50 -7.89
N ARG A 260 -12.54 8.09 -6.74
CA ARG A 260 -12.32 6.78 -6.16
C ARG A 260 -12.89 5.66 -7.04
N GLU A 261 -14.12 5.81 -7.54
CA GLU A 261 -14.74 4.84 -8.43
C GLU A 261 -13.92 4.62 -9.71
N LEU A 262 -13.51 5.70 -10.39
CA LEU A 262 -12.66 5.64 -11.59
C LEU A 262 -11.32 4.95 -11.31
N LEU A 263 -10.68 5.28 -10.18
CA LEU A 263 -9.43 4.67 -9.77
C LEU A 263 -9.58 3.17 -9.50
N LEU A 264 -10.64 2.75 -8.82
CA LEU A 264 -10.92 1.35 -8.53
C LEU A 264 -11.24 0.55 -9.79
N GLU A 265 -12.05 1.11 -10.71
CA GLU A 265 -12.34 0.50 -12.02
C GLU A 265 -11.05 0.29 -12.80
N PHE A 266 -10.21 1.32 -12.90
CA PHE A 266 -8.92 1.23 -13.57
C PHE A 266 -8.02 0.17 -12.95
N LEU A 267 -7.79 0.21 -11.62
CA LEU A 267 -6.87 -0.70 -10.95
C LEU A 267 -7.32 -2.16 -11.02
N THR A 268 -8.62 -2.44 -10.85
CA THR A 268 -9.15 -3.81 -10.95
C THR A 268 -9.03 -4.39 -12.35
N GLY A 269 -9.16 -3.56 -13.39
CA GLY A 269 -8.97 -3.95 -14.80
C GLY A 269 -7.52 -3.98 -15.27
N MET A 270 -6.58 -3.45 -14.49
CA MET A 270 -5.22 -3.17 -14.93
C MET A 270 -4.45 -4.42 -15.39
N LYS A 271 -4.62 -5.56 -14.71
CA LYS A 271 -3.94 -6.81 -15.10
C LYS A 271 -4.29 -7.25 -16.52
N ASP A 272 -5.56 -7.12 -16.90
CA ASP A 272 -6.04 -7.58 -18.21
C ASP A 272 -5.76 -6.54 -19.31
N ALA A 273 -5.90 -5.25 -18.99
CA ALA A 273 -5.71 -4.16 -19.95
C ALA A 273 -4.24 -3.77 -20.13
N HIS A 274 -3.42 -3.85 -19.09
CA HIS A 274 -2.03 -3.40 -19.05
C HIS A 274 -1.13 -4.39 -18.29
N PRO A 275 -1.03 -5.67 -18.75
CA PRO A 275 -0.37 -6.76 -18.01
C PRO A 275 1.09 -6.47 -17.67
N ASP A 276 1.85 -5.85 -18.58
CA ASP A 276 3.26 -5.54 -18.35
C ASP A 276 3.45 -4.49 -17.24
N CYS A 277 2.66 -3.43 -17.25
CA CYS A 277 2.69 -2.41 -16.20
C CYS A 277 2.22 -2.99 -14.85
N TYR A 278 1.19 -3.85 -14.87
CA TYR A 278 0.73 -4.54 -13.68
C TYR A 278 1.82 -5.42 -13.07
N ALA A 279 2.51 -6.24 -13.86
CA ALA A 279 3.58 -7.13 -13.38
C ALA A 279 4.74 -6.34 -12.75
N LEU A 280 5.14 -5.23 -13.39
CA LEU A 280 6.18 -4.34 -12.85
C LEU A 280 5.79 -3.78 -11.48
N THR A 281 4.58 -3.23 -11.35
CA THR A 281 4.12 -2.57 -10.11
C THR A 281 3.74 -3.57 -9.01
N ALA A 282 3.23 -4.76 -9.37
CA ALA A 282 2.93 -5.84 -8.44
C ALA A 282 4.18 -6.53 -7.87
N GLY A 283 5.34 -6.35 -8.50
CA GLY A 283 6.63 -6.94 -8.07
C GLY A 283 6.80 -8.39 -8.49
N GLY A 284 6.32 -8.75 -9.67
CA GLY A 284 6.36 -10.07 -10.27
C GLY A 284 4.96 -10.54 -10.70
N GLU A 285 4.83 -11.84 -10.95
CA GLU A 285 3.56 -12.44 -11.35
C GLU A 285 2.55 -12.45 -10.21
N ALA A 286 1.34 -11.96 -10.47
CA ALA A 286 0.27 -11.87 -9.49
C ALA A 286 -1.12 -12.11 -10.11
N GLY A 287 -2.12 -12.35 -9.25
CA GLY A 287 -3.49 -12.72 -9.63
C GLY A 287 -4.38 -11.55 -10.06
N GLY A 288 -3.96 -10.32 -9.82
CA GLY A 288 -4.76 -9.10 -10.06
C GLY A 288 -5.00 -8.34 -8.76
N TYR A 289 -5.55 -7.13 -8.87
CA TYR A 289 -6.07 -6.41 -7.72
C TYR A 289 -7.48 -6.89 -7.39
N VAL A 290 -7.75 -7.10 -6.10
CA VAL A 290 -9.05 -7.52 -5.60
C VAL A 290 -9.52 -6.58 -4.50
N PRO A 291 -10.83 -6.29 -4.41
CA PRO A 291 -11.39 -5.46 -3.34
C PRO A 291 -11.08 -6.03 -1.96
N ILE A 292 -10.78 -5.14 -1.02
CA ILE A 292 -10.52 -5.46 0.37
C ILE A 292 -11.07 -4.35 1.26
N ASP A 293 -11.32 -4.64 2.52
CA ASP A 293 -11.76 -3.66 3.50
C ASP A 293 -10.90 -3.69 4.77
N HIS A 294 -11.25 -2.81 5.71
CA HIS A 294 -10.58 -2.69 6.99
C HIS A 294 -10.57 -4.01 7.80
N ALA A 295 -11.66 -4.79 7.76
CA ALA A 295 -11.80 -6.00 8.56
C ALA A 295 -10.71 -7.04 8.25
N PHE A 296 -10.21 -7.06 7.02
CA PHE A 296 -9.10 -7.93 6.62
C PHE A 296 -7.80 -7.66 7.40
N TYR A 297 -7.62 -6.46 7.92
CA TYR A 297 -6.40 -6.02 8.60
C TYR A 297 -6.52 -5.93 10.12
N GLU A 298 -7.66 -6.25 10.74
CA GLU A 298 -7.87 -6.16 12.19
C GLU A 298 -6.80 -6.91 13.00
N GLY A 299 -6.44 -8.12 12.56
CA GLY A 299 -5.37 -8.91 13.21
C GLY A 299 -4.00 -8.22 13.15
N THR A 300 -3.68 -7.58 12.02
CA THR A 300 -2.42 -6.82 11.88
C THR A 300 -2.44 -5.55 12.73
N ILE A 301 -3.58 -4.86 12.83
CA ILE A 301 -3.74 -3.67 13.66
C ILE A 301 -3.54 -4.02 15.13
N GLU A 302 -4.09 -5.14 15.59
CA GLU A 302 -3.90 -5.60 16.96
C GLU A 302 -2.45 -5.98 17.24
N LEU A 303 -1.80 -6.71 16.34
CA LEU A 303 -0.38 -7.05 16.46
C LEU A 303 0.49 -5.77 16.52
N ARG A 304 0.20 -4.77 15.67
CA ARG A 304 0.92 -3.49 15.69
C ARG A 304 0.70 -2.72 16.98
N ARG A 305 -0.53 -2.75 17.53
CA ARG A 305 -0.84 -2.12 18.83
C ARG A 305 -0.04 -2.74 19.96
N GLN A 306 0.05 -4.07 19.99
CA GLN A 306 0.83 -4.80 20.99
C GLN A 306 2.32 -4.50 20.89
N GLU A 307 2.86 -4.42 19.66
CA GLU A 307 4.25 -4.04 19.43
C GLU A 307 4.57 -2.64 19.98
N LEU A 308 3.71 -1.65 19.72
CA LEU A 308 3.86 -0.29 20.23
C LEU A 308 3.75 -0.18 21.76
N GLN A 309 3.01 -1.09 22.41
CA GLN A 309 2.89 -1.16 23.86
C GLN A 309 4.08 -1.87 24.51
N GLY A 310 4.59 -2.93 23.86
CA GLY A 310 5.74 -3.71 24.35
C GLY A 310 7.10 -3.02 24.15
N SER A 311 7.15 -1.97 23.34
CA SER A 311 8.34 -1.15 23.09
C SER A 311 8.49 0.02 24.08
N ARG A 312 7.59 0.14 25.07
CA ARG A 312 7.64 1.12 26.17
C ARG A 312 8.15 0.46 27.43
#